data_9d47f27433d0a4081156e9036b4c3815
#
_entry.id   9d47f27433d0a4081156e9036b4c3815
#
_cell.length_a   1.000
_cell.length_b   1.000
_cell.length_c   1.000
_cell.angle_alpha   90.00
_cell.angle_beta   90.00
_cell.angle_gamma   90.00
#
_symmetry.space_group_name_H-M   'P 1'
#
loop_
_entity.id
_entity.type
_entity.pdbx_description
1 polymer ?
#
loop_
_entity_poly.entity_id
_entity_poly.type
_entity_poly.pdbx_seq_one_letter_code
_entity_poly.pdbx_strand_id
1 'polypeptide(L)'
;MLNWIETRTDEELAAAARGLFASAFPDATEPAGVWAAPGRVNLIGEHIDYAGGASIPFALEQNTAVAVAPRSDGLIRIASEFDGSIAHAELPLADVRPGHPADWSGYVAGTVWAATAAGTLSCTGLDITIVSDVPVGSGLSSSAALECSTAVAAYELAHGHSPDDAARSQLAQACIRAENEVVGASTGGLDQNASLFGQRGKALFLDFSTGAVELSLIHI
;
A
#
# COMPACT_ATOMS: atom_id res chain seq x y z
N MET A 1 -20.86 9.44 22.17
CA MET A 1 -20.74 10.31 21.01
C MET A 1 -20.09 9.48 19.91
N LEU A 2 -20.64 9.47 18.70
CA LEU A 2 -19.95 8.88 17.55
C LEU A 2 -18.82 9.86 17.18
N ASN A 3 -17.56 9.41 17.29
CA ASN A 3 -16.44 10.18 16.76
C ASN A 3 -16.37 9.86 15.27
N TRP A 4 -16.72 10.83 14.45
CA TRP A 4 -16.46 10.73 13.00
C TRP A 4 -14.97 10.86 12.76
N ILE A 5 -14.42 10.00 11.91
CA ILE A 5 -13.05 10.14 11.44
C ILE A 5 -13.06 11.27 10.41
N GLU A 6 -12.39 12.38 10.74
CA GLU A 6 -12.18 13.44 9.77
C GLU A 6 -11.17 12.94 8.73
N THR A 7 -11.56 12.98 7.46
CA THR A 7 -10.69 12.60 6.34
C THR A 7 -9.99 13.85 5.84
N ARG A 8 -8.67 13.83 5.78
CA ARG A 8 -7.88 14.89 5.15
C ARG A 8 -8.14 14.93 3.66
N THR A 9 -8.08 16.11 3.06
CA THR A 9 -8.01 16.22 1.59
C THR A 9 -6.71 15.62 1.05
N ASP A 10 -6.67 15.31 -0.24
CA ASP A 10 -5.47 14.78 -0.88
C ASP A 10 -4.27 15.73 -0.72
N GLU A 11 -4.51 17.05 -0.79
CA GLU A 11 -3.48 18.07 -0.58
C GLU A 11 -2.97 18.09 0.87
N GLU A 12 -3.87 18.01 1.85
CA GLU A 12 -3.50 17.98 3.28
C GLU A 12 -2.72 16.71 3.64
N LEU A 13 -3.14 15.56 3.11
CA LEU A 13 -2.48 14.29 3.33
C LEU A 13 -1.08 14.29 2.68
N ALA A 14 -0.97 14.81 1.45
CA ALA A 14 0.31 14.94 0.75
C ALA A 14 1.25 15.93 1.44
N ALA A 15 0.73 17.05 1.95
CA ALA A 15 1.52 18.02 2.70
C ALA A 15 2.04 17.43 4.01
N ALA A 16 1.22 16.65 4.72
CA ALA A 16 1.62 15.96 5.95
C ALA A 16 2.73 14.93 5.68
N ALA A 17 2.61 14.11 4.60
CA ALA A 17 3.63 13.15 4.22
C ALA A 17 4.97 13.81 3.87
N ARG A 18 4.96 14.93 3.14
CA ARG A 18 6.17 15.72 2.84
C ARG A 18 6.77 16.36 4.10
N GLY A 19 5.93 16.90 4.98
CA GLY A 19 6.37 17.49 6.26
C GLY A 19 7.06 16.46 7.15
N LEU A 20 6.48 15.25 7.24
CA LEU A 20 7.10 14.13 7.94
C LEU A 20 8.44 13.74 7.28
N PHE A 21 8.51 13.72 5.94
CA PHE A 21 9.74 13.39 5.22
C PHE A 21 10.88 14.35 5.55
N ALA A 22 10.62 15.65 5.49
CA ALA A 22 11.63 16.67 5.80
C ALA A 22 12.14 16.56 7.24
N SER A 23 11.29 16.19 8.19
CA SER A 23 11.66 16.04 9.59
C SER A 23 12.37 14.71 9.89
N ALA A 24 11.94 13.62 9.27
CA ALA A 24 12.47 12.27 9.51
C ALA A 24 13.81 12.02 8.80
N PHE A 25 14.01 12.62 7.62
CA PHE A 25 15.18 12.41 6.77
C PHE A 25 15.83 13.74 6.34
N PRO A 26 16.37 14.54 7.29
CA PRO A 26 16.94 15.85 6.99
C PRO A 26 18.20 15.77 6.11
N ASP A 27 18.82 14.61 5.99
CA ASP A 27 19.95 14.30 5.15
C ASP A 27 19.60 13.78 3.75
N ALA A 28 18.31 13.49 3.49
CA ALA A 28 17.86 12.98 2.21
C ALA A 28 17.64 14.12 1.20
N THR A 29 17.58 13.71 -0.08
CA THR A 29 17.04 14.60 -1.13
C THR A 29 15.55 14.80 -0.91
N GLU A 30 14.99 15.89 -1.47
CA GLU A 30 13.53 16.07 -1.49
C GLU A 30 12.83 14.83 -2.06
N PRO A 31 11.64 14.48 -1.55
CA PRO A 31 10.90 13.33 -2.09
C PRO A 31 10.54 13.58 -3.55
N ALA A 32 10.73 12.56 -4.39
CA ALA A 32 10.42 12.60 -5.81
C ALA A 32 8.92 12.76 -6.06
N GLY A 33 8.09 12.28 -5.14
CA GLY A 33 6.64 12.40 -5.21
C GLY A 33 5.95 12.00 -3.91
N VAL A 34 4.62 12.11 -3.95
CA VAL A 34 3.72 11.55 -2.95
C VAL A 34 2.70 10.70 -3.68
N TRP A 35 2.49 9.50 -3.20
CA TRP A 35 1.51 8.54 -3.72
C TRP A 35 0.55 8.13 -2.61
N ALA A 36 -0.68 7.85 -2.98
CA ALA A 36 -1.69 7.43 -2.02
C ALA A 36 -2.49 6.24 -2.53
N ALA A 37 -2.95 5.41 -1.60
CA ALA A 37 -3.84 4.31 -1.89
C ALA A 37 -4.92 4.21 -0.80
N PRO A 38 -6.16 3.90 -1.16
CA PRO A 38 -7.28 3.88 -0.23
C PRO A 38 -7.33 2.61 0.62
N GLY A 39 -7.94 2.72 1.81
CA GLY A 39 -8.53 1.58 2.48
C GLY A 39 -9.76 1.06 1.72
N ARG A 40 -10.36 -0.01 2.23
CA ARG A 40 -11.57 -0.59 1.61
C ARG A 40 -12.61 -1.01 2.64
N VAL A 41 -13.86 -1.10 2.20
CA VAL A 41 -14.93 -1.85 2.86
C VAL A 41 -15.41 -2.94 1.91
N ASN A 42 -15.71 -4.11 2.45
CA ASN A 42 -16.34 -5.18 1.69
C ASN A 42 -17.86 -5.20 1.95
N LEU A 43 -18.65 -5.11 0.88
CA LEU A 43 -20.10 -5.18 0.98
C LEU A 43 -20.59 -6.61 1.23
N ILE A 44 -19.97 -7.58 0.55
CA ILE A 44 -20.28 -9.00 0.69
C ILE A 44 -19.11 -9.86 0.20
N GLY A 45 -18.96 -11.05 0.77
CA GLY A 45 -17.91 -12.00 0.39
C GLY A 45 -16.67 -11.92 1.26
N GLU A 46 -16.85 -11.76 2.58
CA GLU A 46 -15.75 -11.82 3.54
C GLU A 46 -15.20 -13.25 3.65
N HIS A 47 -13.86 -13.35 3.78
CA HIS A 47 -13.14 -14.60 3.98
C HIS A 47 -13.34 -15.67 2.89
N ILE A 48 -13.61 -15.26 1.65
CA ILE A 48 -13.75 -16.18 0.51
C ILE A 48 -12.73 -15.96 -0.61
N ASP A 49 -11.91 -14.94 -0.50
CA ASP A 49 -10.84 -14.61 -1.44
C ASP A 49 -9.78 -15.72 -1.53
N TYR A 50 -9.40 -16.33 -0.41
CA TYR A 50 -8.50 -17.49 -0.37
C TYR A 50 -9.21 -18.84 -0.66
N ALA A 51 -10.55 -18.84 -0.79
CA ALA A 51 -11.35 -20.03 -1.09
C ALA A 51 -11.87 -20.04 -2.54
N GLY A 52 -11.48 -19.08 -3.37
CA GLY A 52 -11.90 -18.99 -4.77
C GLY A 52 -13.35 -18.52 -4.95
N GLY A 53 -13.88 -17.77 -3.99
CA GLY A 53 -15.22 -17.17 -4.08
C GLY A 53 -15.21 -15.82 -4.78
N ALA A 54 -16.35 -15.10 -4.69
CA ALA A 54 -16.48 -13.76 -5.25
C ALA A 54 -16.81 -12.73 -4.17
N SER A 55 -16.24 -11.53 -4.25
CA SER A 55 -16.43 -10.43 -3.30
C SER A 55 -16.83 -9.13 -4.00
N ILE A 56 -17.50 -8.25 -3.27
CA ILE A 56 -17.90 -6.93 -3.77
C ILE A 56 -17.37 -5.85 -2.78
N PRO A 57 -16.09 -5.51 -2.84
CA PRO A 57 -15.54 -4.39 -2.09
C PRO A 57 -15.70 -3.06 -2.84
N PHE A 58 -15.52 -1.97 -2.08
CA PHE A 58 -15.31 -0.63 -2.63
C PHE A 58 -14.22 0.12 -1.85
N ALA A 59 -13.51 1.01 -2.56
CA ALA A 59 -12.50 1.86 -1.97
C ALA A 59 -13.14 2.95 -1.10
N LEU A 60 -12.48 3.27 0.00
CA LEU A 60 -12.86 4.35 0.91
C LEU A 60 -12.27 5.70 0.45
N GLU A 61 -12.75 6.78 1.06
CA GLU A 61 -12.12 8.11 0.93
C GLU A 61 -10.86 8.24 1.81
N GLN A 62 -10.72 7.39 2.84
CA GLN A 62 -9.55 7.34 3.69
C GLN A 62 -8.38 6.70 2.93
N ASN A 63 -7.27 7.43 2.87
CA ASN A 63 -6.06 7.01 2.16
C ASN A 63 -4.86 6.86 3.11
N THR A 64 -3.91 6.04 2.69
CA THR A 64 -2.54 6.05 3.18
C THR A 64 -1.67 6.72 2.12
N ALA A 65 -0.97 7.79 2.49
CA ALA A 65 -0.03 8.49 1.62
C ALA A 65 1.42 8.17 2.01
N VAL A 66 2.26 8.02 1.00
CA VAL A 66 3.71 7.84 1.15
C VAL A 66 4.46 8.93 0.38
N ALA A 67 5.40 9.61 1.04
CA ALA A 67 6.36 10.47 0.35
C ALA A 67 7.68 9.70 0.21
N VAL A 68 8.22 9.61 -1.01
CA VAL A 68 9.31 8.67 -1.32
C VAL A 68 10.44 9.36 -2.07
N ALA A 69 11.68 9.09 -1.66
CA ALA A 69 12.89 9.40 -2.41
C ALA A 69 13.71 8.13 -2.71
N PRO A 70 14.29 7.99 -3.93
CA PRO A 70 15.10 6.83 -4.26
C PRO A 70 16.47 6.92 -3.57
N ARG A 71 17.06 5.77 -3.23
CA ARG A 71 18.40 5.59 -2.68
C ARG A 71 19.19 4.64 -3.56
N SER A 72 20.53 4.78 -3.51
CA SER A 72 21.47 3.94 -4.28
C SER A 72 22.35 3.05 -3.40
N ASP A 73 22.17 3.09 -2.08
CA ASP A 73 23.04 2.42 -1.11
C ASP A 73 22.51 1.07 -0.58
N GLY A 74 21.37 0.62 -1.09
CA GLY A 74 20.78 -0.65 -0.71
C GLY A 74 19.89 -0.60 0.53
N LEU A 75 19.65 0.59 1.12
CA LEU A 75 18.85 0.74 2.33
C LEU A 75 17.41 1.11 2.03
N ILE A 76 16.51 0.61 2.85
CA ILE A 76 15.14 1.14 3.01
C ILE A 76 15.08 1.80 4.40
N ARG A 77 14.78 3.11 4.43
CA ARG A 77 14.48 3.83 5.66
C ARG A 77 13.01 4.22 5.64
N ILE A 78 12.33 3.94 6.74
CA ILE A 78 10.88 4.13 6.85
C ILE A 78 10.60 4.96 8.09
N ALA A 79 9.74 5.98 7.98
CA ALA A 79 9.18 6.68 9.11
C ALA A 79 7.65 6.74 8.95
N SER A 80 6.92 6.32 9.97
CA SER A 80 5.46 6.27 9.96
C SER A 80 4.89 7.04 11.13
N GLU A 81 3.96 7.97 10.85
CA GLU A 81 3.14 8.57 11.89
C GLU A 81 2.07 7.57 12.32
N PHE A 82 2.06 7.25 13.62
CA PHE A 82 1.08 6.34 14.20
C PHE A 82 0.75 6.76 15.63
N ASP A 83 -0.53 6.99 15.93
CA ASP A 83 -1.06 7.34 17.25
C ASP A 83 -0.29 8.50 17.94
N GLY A 84 -0.03 9.56 17.16
CA GLY A 84 0.69 10.76 17.64
C GLY A 84 2.18 10.57 17.91
N SER A 85 2.74 9.43 17.52
CA SER A 85 4.17 9.12 17.57
C SER A 85 4.72 8.81 16.18
N ILE A 86 6.06 8.90 16.03
CA ILE A 86 6.74 8.53 14.79
C ILE A 86 7.53 7.25 15.05
N ALA A 87 7.16 6.19 14.36
CA ALA A 87 7.91 4.95 14.34
C ALA A 87 8.93 4.97 13.19
N HIS A 88 10.13 4.44 13.45
CA HIS A 88 11.22 4.36 12.48
C HIS A 88 11.63 2.91 12.25
N ALA A 89 11.99 2.58 11.01
CA ALA A 89 12.67 1.34 10.66
C ALA A 89 13.74 1.64 9.60
N GLU A 90 14.85 0.92 9.68
CA GLU A 90 15.93 0.96 8.70
C GLU A 90 16.48 -0.44 8.52
N LEU A 91 16.61 -0.90 7.29
CA LEU A 91 17.16 -2.20 6.97
C LEU A 91 17.72 -2.24 5.55
N PRO A 92 18.74 -3.09 5.30
CA PRO A 92 19.18 -3.37 3.94
C PRO A 92 18.09 -4.11 3.15
N LEU A 93 17.81 -3.68 1.92
CA LEU A 93 16.85 -4.38 1.04
C LEU A 93 17.26 -5.85 0.80
N ALA A 94 18.54 -6.14 0.82
CA ALA A 94 19.08 -7.49 0.68
C ALA A 94 18.73 -8.44 1.86
N ASP A 95 18.36 -7.88 3.02
CA ASP A 95 18.00 -8.65 4.20
C ASP A 95 16.50 -9.01 4.22
N VAL A 96 15.70 -8.40 3.35
CA VAL A 96 14.27 -8.70 3.23
C VAL A 96 14.07 -10.08 2.60
N ARG A 97 13.34 -10.94 3.30
CA ARG A 97 13.07 -12.33 2.91
C ARG A 97 11.82 -12.85 3.62
N PRO A 98 11.31 -14.01 3.26
CA PRO A 98 10.21 -14.63 3.99
C PRO A 98 10.45 -14.68 5.51
N GLY A 99 9.47 -14.15 6.27
CA GLY A 99 9.51 -14.02 7.73
C GLY A 99 10.42 -12.91 8.27
N HIS A 100 10.96 -12.02 7.41
CA HIS A 100 11.81 -10.93 7.87
C HIS A 100 11.79 -9.68 6.95
N PRO A 101 11.48 -8.48 7.50
CA PRO A 101 11.03 -8.22 8.87
C PRO A 101 9.57 -8.66 9.07
N ALA A 102 9.26 -9.24 10.24
CA ALA A 102 7.92 -9.73 10.59
C ALA A 102 7.09 -8.69 11.37
N ASP A 103 7.50 -7.44 11.37
CA ASP A 103 6.80 -6.31 11.98
C ASP A 103 6.14 -5.43 10.91
N TRP A 104 5.62 -4.28 11.32
CA TRP A 104 4.93 -3.34 10.44
C TRP A 104 5.77 -2.86 9.24
N SER A 105 7.09 -2.82 9.36
CA SER A 105 7.99 -2.43 8.26
C SER A 105 8.04 -3.48 7.14
N GLY A 106 7.64 -4.72 7.44
CA GLY A 106 7.54 -5.81 6.49
C GLY A 106 6.51 -5.57 5.40
N TYR A 107 5.44 -4.84 5.67
CA TYR A 107 4.47 -4.45 4.63
C TYR A 107 5.12 -3.57 3.56
N VAL A 108 5.96 -2.63 3.97
CA VAL A 108 6.67 -1.71 3.05
C VAL A 108 7.83 -2.42 2.36
N ALA A 109 8.78 -2.92 3.14
CA ALA A 109 10.00 -3.53 2.61
C ALA A 109 9.71 -4.81 1.83
N GLY A 110 8.76 -5.62 2.31
CA GLY A 110 8.28 -6.83 1.65
C GLY A 110 7.63 -6.55 0.29
N THR A 111 6.84 -5.49 0.17
CA THR A 111 6.24 -5.07 -1.11
C THR A 111 7.33 -4.74 -2.15
N VAL A 112 8.32 -3.93 -1.77
CA VAL A 112 9.45 -3.60 -2.65
C VAL A 112 10.25 -4.84 -3.03
N TRP A 113 10.53 -5.72 -2.05
CA TRP A 113 11.23 -6.99 -2.27
C TRP A 113 10.44 -7.90 -3.22
N ALA A 114 9.16 -8.10 -2.98
CA ALA A 114 8.32 -9.01 -3.78
C ALA A 114 8.19 -8.52 -5.23
N ALA A 115 7.95 -7.22 -5.44
CA ALA A 115 7.84 -6.63 -6.76
C ALA A 115 9.18 -6.66 -7.52
N THR A 116 10.31 -6.44 -6.84
CA THR A 116 11.65 -6.57 -7.42
C THR A 116 11.96 -8.03 -7.79
N ALA A 117 11.66 -8.95 -6.90
CA ALA A 117 11.86 -10.39 -7.15
C ALA A 117 11.00 -10.93 -8.31
N ALA A 118 9.81 -10.36 -8.51
CA ALA A 118 8.95 -10.67 -9.66
C ALA A 118 9.40 -10.02 -10.98
N GLY A 119 10.39 -9.10 -10.94
CA GLY A 119 10.81 -8.33 -12.10
C GLY A 119 9.85 -7.24 -12.52
N THR A 120 8.86 -6.91 -11.68
CA THR A 120 7.86 -5.86 -11.94
C THR A 120 8.48 -4.47 -11.83
N LEU A 121 9.51 -4.30 -11.00
CA LEU A 121 10.26 -3.06 -10.85
C LEU A 121 11.71 -3.33 -10.49
N SER A 122 12.55 -2.27 -10.56
CA SER A 122 13.92 -2.28 -10.09
C SER A 122 14.06 -1.22 -9.00
N CYS A 123 14.52 -1.62 -7.82
CA CYS A 123 14.74 -0.73 -6.69
C CYS A 123 16.05 -1.05 -6.00
N THR A 124 16.84 -0.01 -5.73
CA THR A 124 18.12 -0.12 -5.01
C THR A 124 18.05 0.39 -3.57
N GLY A 125 16.91 0.99 -3.18
CA GLY A 125 16.66 1.52 -1.85
C GLY A 125 15.74 2.72 -1.89
N LEU A 126 15.11 3.02 -0.76
CA LEU A 126 14.14 4.10 -0.62
C LEU A 126 14.22 4.76 0.75
N ASP A 127 14.02 6.08 0.79
CA ASP A 127 13.52 6.79 1.95
C ASP A 127 12.02 6.96 1.79
N ILE A 128 11.22 6.53 2.76
CA ILE A 128 9.77 6.55 2.68
C ILE A 128 9.14 7.02 3.99
N THR A 129 8.23 7.97 3.91
CA THR A 129 7.39 8.35 5.03
C THR A 129 5.95 8.02 4.76
N ILE A 130 5.23 7.70 5.84
CA ILE A 130 3.88 7.16 5.80
C ILE A 130 2.99 8.02 6.70
N VAL A 131 1.89 8.51 6.14
CA VAL A 131 0.82 9.20 6.86
C VAL A 131 -0.51 8.60 6.41
N SER A 132 -1.37 8.23 7.34
CA SER A 132 -2.59 7.48 7.02
C SER A 132 -3.81 8.07 7.72
N ASP A 133 -4.94 8.11 6.98
CA ASP A 133 -6.28 8.32 7.53
C ASP A 133 -7.06 7.00 7.67
N VAL A 134 -6.49 5.90 7.17
CA VAL A 134 -7.10 4.57 7.33
C VAL A 134 -6.85 4.07 8.75
N PRO A 135 -7.88 3.86 9.56
CA PRO A 135 -7.71 3.44 10.95
C PRO A 135 -7.10 2.04 11.04
N VAL A 136 -5.99 1.93 11.78
CA VAL A 136 -5.33 0.64 11.98
C VAL A 136 -6.17 -0.26 12.88
N GLY A 137 -6.27 -1.55 12.53
CA GLY A 137 -6.97 -2.56 13.33
C GLY A 137 -8.50 -2.49 13.28
N SER A 138 -9.08 -1.65 12.43
CA SER A 138 -10.54 -1.48 12.31
C SER A 138 -11.17 -2.31 11.18
N GLY A 139 -10.41 -3.19 10.53
CA GLY A 139 -10.90 -4.01 9.42
C GLY A 139 -11.07 -3.24 8.10
N LEU A 140 -10.47 -2.04 7.99
CA LEU A 140 -10.55 -1.18 6.80
C LEU A 140 -9.32 -1.30 5.88
N SER A 141 -8.53 -2.35 6.04
CA SER A 141 -7.37 -2.71 5.21
C SER A 141 -6.27 -1.64 5.16
N SER A 142 -5.86 -1.15 6.34
CA SER A 142 -4.73 -0.22 6.44
C SER A 142 -3.42 -0.84 5.92
N SER A 143 -3.22 -2.16 6.07
CA SER A 143 -2.08 -2.88 5.50
C SER A 143 -2.05 -2.79 3.98
N ALA A 144 -3.15 -3.14 3.31
CA ALA A 144 -3.23 -3.08 1.85
C ALA A 144 -3.09 -1.64 1.31
N ALA A 145 -3.65 -0.64 1.99
CA ALA A 145 -3.46 0.77 1.62
C ALA A 145 -1.97 1.17 1.69
N LEU A 146 -1.26 0.71 2.72
CA LEU A 146 0.18 0.93 2.89
C LEU A 146 0.99 0.22 1.81
N GLU A 147 0.73 -1.06 1.57
CA GLU A 147 1.39 -1.85 0.53
C GLU A 147 1.17 -1.26 -0.85
N CYS A 148 -0.09 -0.95 -1.20
CA CYS A 148 -0.45 -0.43 -2.53
C CYS A 148 0.12 0.96 -2.79
N SER A 149 0.11 1.87 -1.81
CA SER A 149 0.74 3.19 -1.97
C SER A 149 2.26 3.07 -2.17
N THR A 150 2.92 2.17 -1.43
CA THR A 150 4.35 1.84 -1.59
C THR A 150 4.64 1.23 -2.96
N ALA A 151 3.81 0.26 -3.40
CA ALA A 151 3.98 -0.44 -4.67
C ALA A 151 3.88 0.51 -5.87
N VAL A 152 2.86 1.39 -5.88
CA VAL A 152 2.66 2.38 -6.94
C VAL A 152 3.80 3.39 -6.95
N ALA A 153 4.23 3.87 -5.78
CA ALA A 153 5.38 4.78 -5.66
C ALA A 153 6.66 4.16 -6.24
N ALA A 154 7.00 2.94 -5.82
CA ALA A 154 8.19 2.25 -6.31
C ALA A 154 8.12 1.95 -7.81
N TYR A 155 6.94 1.61 -8.33
CA TYR A 155 6.72 1.39 -9.76
C TYR A 155 6.93 2.66 -10.57
N GLU A 156 6.32 3.77 -10.20
CA GLU A 156 6.45 5.04 -10.91
C GLU A 156 7.89 5.58 -10.86
N LEU A 157 8.59 5.41 -9.76
CA LEU A 157 10.01 5.76 -9.65
C LEU A 157 10.89 4.93 -10.59
N ALA A 158 10.56 3.64 -10.77
CA ALA A 158 11.33 2.75 -11.65
C ALA A 158 11.04 2.95 -13.14
N HIS A 159 9.79 3.30 -13.50
CA HIS A 159 9.34 3.33 -14.90
C HIS A 159 9.06 4.74 -15.44
N GLY A 160 8.90 5.74 -14.58
CA GLY A 160 8.60 7.12 -14.97
C GLY A 160 7.15 7.36 -15.43
N HIS A 161 6.25 6.39 -15.22
CA HIS A 161 4.82 6.50 -15.54
C HIS A 161 3.98 5.65 -14.59
N SER A 162 2.69 6.00 -14.46
CA SER A 162 1.75 5.26 -13.62
C SER A 162 1.48 3.83 -14.15
N PRO A 163 1.23 2.85 -13.25
CA PRO A 163 0.92 1.49 -13.65
C PRO A 163 -0.42 1.41 -14.41
N ASP A 164 -0.42 0.68 -15.53
CA ASP A 164 -1.64 0.24 -16.21
C ASP A 164 -2.30 -0.94 -15.45
N ASP A 165 -3.43 -1.45 -15.94
CA ASP A 165 -4.16 -2.52 -15.26
C ASP A 165 -3.35 -3.83 -15.15
N ALA A 166 -2.50 -4.12 -16.14
CA ALA A 166 -1.64 -5.31 -16.11
C ALA A 166 -0.54 -5.15 -15.03
N ALA A 167 0.08 -3.98 -14.96
CA ALA A 167 1.05 -3.65 -13.92
C ALA A 167 0.39 -3.61 -12.53
N ARG A 168 -0.82 -3.05 -12.40
CA ARG A 168 -1.58 -3.06 -11.13
C ARG A 168 -1.85 -4.48 -10.64
N SER A 169 -2.20 -5.40 -11.55
CA SER A 169 -2.38 -6.81 -11.19
C SER A 169 -1.08 -7.45 -10.69
N GLN A 170 0.06 -7.14 -11.30
CA GLN A 170 1.38 -7.60 -10.83
C GLN A 170 1.74 -6.99 -9.47
N LEU A 171 1.45 -5.72 -9.25
CA LEU A 171 1.67 -5.05 -7.96
C LEU A 171 0.77 -5.64 -6.88
N ALA A 172 -0.51 -5.95 -7.18
CA ALA A 172 -1.40 -6.64 -6.24
C ALA A 172 -0.79 -7.98 -5.80
N GLN A 173 -0.27 -8.78 -6.73
CA GLN A 173 0.40 -10.05 -6.40
C GLN A 173 1.66 -9.85 -5.55
N ALA A 174 2.42 -8.78 -5.79
CA ALA A 174 3.59 -8.46 -4.98
C ALA A 174 3.19 -8.07 -3.54
N CYS A 175 2.13 -7.28 -3.36
CA CYS A 175 1.59 -6.92 -2.05
C CYS A 175 1.07 -8.17 -1.30
N ILE A 176 0.27 -9.01 -1.96
CA ILE A 176 -0.20 -10.30 -1.40
C ILE A 176 0.98 -11.17 -0.95
N ARG A 177 2.00 -11.24 -1.77
CA ARG A 177 3.21 -12.01 -1.45
C ARG A 177 3.97 -11.43 -0.26
N ALA A 178 4.10 -10.11 -0.18
CA ALA A 178 4.72 -9.42 0.95
C ALA A 178 4.00 -9.74 2.26
N GLU A 179 2.67 -9.61 2.27
CA GLU A 179 1.85 -9.86 3.45
C GLU A 179 1.93 -11.33 3.88
N ASN A 180 1.80 -12.27 2.94
CA ASN A 180 1.82 -13.71 3.25
C ASN A 180 3.22 -14.24 3.61
N GLU A 181 4.26 -13.86 2.84
CA GLU A 181 5.58 -14.45 3.00
C GLU A 181 6.47 -13.69 3.97
N VAL A 182 6.47 -12.33 3.94
CA VAL A 182 7.39 -11.52 4.74
C VAL A 182 6.80 -11.24 6.11
N VAL A 183 5.57 -10.75 6.17
CA VAL A 183 4.90 -10.41 7.43
C VAL A 183 4.31 -11.66 8.10
N GLY A 184 3.81 -12.61 7.32
CA GLY A 184 3.17 -13.83 7.81
C GLY A 184 1.68 -13.64 8.15
N ALA A 185 1.06 -12.59 7.65
CA ALA A 185 -0.39 -12.39 7.72
C ALA A 185 -1.06 -13.02 6.47
N SER A 186 -2.21 -13.66 6.65
CA SER A 186 -2.88 -14.36 5.55
C SER A 186 -3.83 -13.43 4.81
N THR A 187 -3.61 -13.25 3.51
CA THR A 187 -4.53 -12.52 2.61
C THR A 187 -4.72 -13.30 1.30
N GLY A 188 -5.92 -13.24 0.74
CA GLY A 188 -6.24 -13.79 -0.60
C GLY A 188 -6.23 -12.72 -1.70
N GLY A 189 -6.05 -11.46 -1.34
CA GLY A 189 -5.90 -10.35 -2.28
C GLY A 189 -7.13 -9.49 -2.51
N LEU A 190 -8.22 -9.70 -1.77
CA LEU A 190 -9.39 -8.83 -1.80
C LEU A 190 -9.00 -7.38 -1.56
N ASP A 191 -8.23 -7.16 -0.51
CA ASP A 191 -7.85 -5.85 0.00
C ASP A 191 -6.97 -5.09 -0.99
N GLN A 192 -5.94 -5.76 -1.50
CA GLN A 192 -4.99 -5.18 -2.45
C GLN A 192 -5.66 -4.85 -3.80
N ASN A 193 -6.51 -5.74 -4.31
CA ASN A 193 -7.27 -5.47 -5.53
C ASN A 193 -8.25 -4.30 -5.33
N ALA A 194 -8.95 -4.24 -4.19
CA ALA A 194 -9.86 -3.13 -3.90
C ALA A 194 -9.13 -1.79 -3.82
N SER A 195 -7.93 -1.77 -3.22
CA SER A 195 -7.11 -0.57 -3.11
C SER A 195 -6.54 -0.11 -4.46
N LEU A 196 -6.07 -1.03 -5.31
CA LEU A 196 -5.43 -0.71 -6.60
C LEU A 196 -6.41 -0.42 -7.74
N PHE A 197 -7.59 -1.06 -7.75
CA PHE A 197 -8.56 -0.96 -8.84
C PHE A 197 -9.81 -0.17 -8.48
N GLY A 198 -9.98 0.21 -7.20
CA GLY A 198 -11.11 1.00 -6.75
C GLY A 198 -11.27 2.31 -7.50
N GLN A 199 -12.51 2.66 -7.83
CA GLN A 199 -12.85 3.92 -8.47
C GLN A 199 -13.96 4.61 -7.69
N ARG A 200 -13.89 5.94 -7.60
CA ARG A 200 -14.88 6.74 -6.88
C ARG A 200 -16.30 6.47 -7.39
N GLY A 201 -17.21 6.17 -6.44
CA GLY A 201 -18.62 5.91 -6.73
C GLY A 201 -18.90 4.56 -7.40
N LYS A 202 -17.96 3.61 -7.35
CA LYS A 202 -18.14 2.25 -7.89
C LYS A 202 -17.67 1.20 -6.90
N ALA A 203 -18.39 0.07 -6.87
CA ALA A 203 -17.89 -1.15 -6.27
C ALA A 203 -17.09 -1.97 -7.30
N LEU A 204 -16.27 -2.88 -6.80
CA LEU A 204 -15.57 -3.87 -7.60
C LEU A 204 -16.31 -5.21 -7.47
N PHE A 205 -16.37 -5.97 -8.55
CA PHE A 205 -16.66 -7.39 -8.50
C PHE A 205 -15.33 -8.14 -8.69
N LEU A 206 -14.95 -8.90 -7.68
CA LEU A 206 -13.72 -9.69 -7.66
C LEU A 206 -14.11 -11.17 -7.66
N ASP A 207 -13.69 -11.90 -8.69
CA ASP A 207 -13.85 -13.36 -8.75
C ASP A 207 -12.48 -14.04 -8.59
N PHE A 208 -12.24 -14.60 -7.42
CA PHE A 208 -10.97 -15.23 -7.08
C PHE A 208 -10.79 -16.63 -7.70
N SER A 209 -11.84 -17.19 -8.32
CA SER A 209 -11.72 -18.43 -9.09
C SER A 209 -11.13 -18.22 -10.47
N THR A 210 -11.39 -17.06 -11.07
CA THR A 210 -10.94 -16.68 -12.42
C THR A 210 -9.87 -15.60 -12.43
N GLY A 211 -9.73 -14.86 -11.31
CA GLY A 211 -8.89 -13.67 -11.22
C GLY A 211 -9.51 -12.42 -11.87
N ALA A 212 -10.82 -12.46 -12.19
CA ALA A 212 -11.48 -11.31 -12.80
C ALA A 212 -11.67 -10.16 -11.83
N VAL A 213 -11.37 -8.94 -12.29
CA VAL A 213 -11.60 -7.67 -11.61
C VAL A 213 -12.47 -6.80 -12.49
N GLU A 214 -13.70 -6.55 -12.06
CA GLU A 214 -14.66 -5.78 -12.83
C GLU A 214 -15.24 -4.63 -12.01
N LEU A 215 -15.40 -3.46 -12.64
CA LEU A 215 -16.09 -2.33 -12.00
C LEU A 215 -17.59 -2.52 -12.10
N SER A 216 -18.27 -2.38 -10.97
CA SER A 216 -19.73 -2.42 -10.92
C SER A 216 -20.33 -1.27 -11.72
N LEU A 217 -21.44 -1.55 -12.42
CA LEU A 217 -22.30 -0.54 -13.03
C LEU A 217 -23.23 0.14 -12.00
N ILE A 218 -23.27 -0.36 -10.78
CA ILE A 218 -24.07 0.20 -9.68
C ILE A 218 -23.22 1.30 -9.03
N HIS A 219 -23.75 2.51 -9.02
CA HIS A 219 -23.17 3.62 -8.27
C HIS A 219 -23.49 3.46 -6.78
N ILE A 220 -22.49 3.64 -5.95
CA ILE A 220 -22.61 3.63 -4.48
C ILE A 220 -22.54 5.06 -3.96
#